data_5834adfe4b75c5844522780d2829571c
#
_entry.id   5834adfe4b75c5844522780d2829571c
#
_cell.length_a   1.000
_cell.length_b   1.000
_cell.length_c   1.000
_cell.angle_alpha   90.00
_cell.angle_beta   90.00
_cell.angle_gamma   90.00
#
_symmetry.space_group_name_H-M   'P 1'
#
loop_
_entity.id
_entity.type
_entity.pdbx_description
1 polymer ?
#
loop_
_entity_poly.entity_id
_entity_poly.type
_entity_poly.pdbx_seq_one_letter_code
_entity_poly.pdbx_strand_id
1 'polypeptide(L)'
;MLSVAAHREPRRAQSQEWTLQTPDHHANAAQAGFSVIVALVLLLWTATAALAESTTIRVGHFPNVTHAHGLVAHNFTRHGKGWFEQRLGPDAKIEWFVYNAGPSAMEAIFANSIDLTYVGPNPALNAYAKSRGEEIRIVAGSANGGAALVVQPGSGLRTAADFRGKKIATPQLGNTQDVAARAWLAAGGLKITQTGGDAYVLPTANSDQLALFKQKQLDAVWTVEPWVSRLELEAGGDVLLEEPDAVTTVLVSSVKFLGANRELVRTFVAAHVELTEWIKKNPEEAQKIVRDELMAETRATLPPELMARAWPRIIVTSDVTREALEKFVASAQTVGFLRGAPDLARLVEKP
;
A
#
# COMPACT_ATOMS: atom_id res chain seq x y z
N MET A 1 23.67 -58.01 -58.26
CA MET A 1 23.42 -58.37 -59.66
C MET A 1 23.53 -57.11 -60.47
N LEU A 2 24.65 -56.96 -61.09
CA LEU A 2 24.93 -56.94 -62.54
C LEU A 2 24.44 -55.63 -63.18
N SER A 3 25.37 -54.65 -63.49
CA SER A 3 26.23 -54.69 -64.73
C SER A 3 25.41 -54.15 -65.91
N VAL A 4 25.83 -53.22 -66.77
CA VAL A 4 27.08 -52.96 -67.53
C VAL A 4 26.90 -51.63 -68.27
N ALA A 5 27.76 -50.72 -68.22
CA ALA A 5 28.76 -50.09 -69.10
C ALA A 5 28.43 -50.08 -70.63
N ALA A 6 28.72 -48.94 -71.27
CA ALA A 6 29.62 -48.74 -72.39
C ALA A 6 29.39 -47.36 -73.06
N HIS A 7 30.40 -46.53 -73.00
CA HIS A 7 31.30 -46.10 -74.12
C HIS A 7 30.69 -45.52 -75.37
N ARG A 8 31.04 -44.22 -75.68
CA ARG A 8 31.96 -43.75 -76.77
C ARG A 8 32.02 -42.27 -76.93
N GLU A 9 33.25 -41.81 -77.04
CA GLU A 9 33.76 -40.49 -77.54
C GLU A 9 33.59 -40.32 -79.04
N PRO A 10 34.27 -39.27 -79.66
CA PRO A 10 34.16 -37.81 -79.53
C PRO A 10 33.93 -37.13 -80.92
N ARG A 11 33.67 -35.83 -81.00
CA ARG A 11 33.99 -35.02 -82.20
C ARG A 11 34.19 -33.55 -81.88
N ARG A 12 35.42 -33.15 -82.19
CA ARG A 12 36.07 -31.90 -82.67
C ARG A 12 35.24 -30.61 -82.74
N ALA A 13 35.86 -29.65 -82.12
CA ALA A 13 36.16 -28.24 -82.35
C ALA A 13 35.60 -27.48 -83.59
N GLN A 14 35.03 -26.32 -83.29
CA GLN A 14 35.15 -25.11 -84.09
C GLN A 14 35.26 -23.90 -83.17
N SER A 15 36.35 -23.15 -83.39
CA SER A 15 36.70 -21.89 -82.74
C SER A 15 35.82 -20.77 -83.28
N GLN A 16 35.17 -20.04 -82.41
CA GLN A 16 34.67 -18.69 -82.70
C GLN A 16 35.21 -17.74 -81.62
N GLU A 17 36.01 -16.79 -82.05
CA GLU A 17 36.46 -15.64 -81.25
C GLU A 17 35.25 -14.76 -80.87
N TRP A 18 35.02 -14.58 -79.62
CA TRP A 18 34.15 -13.54 -79.11
C TRP A 18 34.95 -12.49 -78.37
N THR A 19 34.92 -11.26 -78.88
CA THR A 19 35.41 -10.08 -78.21
C THR A 19 34.64 -9.81 -76.90
N LEU A 20 35.36 -9.83 -75.80
CA LEU A 20 34.81 -9.49 -74.44
C LEU A 20 34.64 -7.97 -74.36
N GLN A 21 33.40 -7.49 -74.39
CA GLN A 21 33.06 -6.19 -73.84
C GLN A 21 32.86 -6.34 -72.32
N THR A 22 33.73 -5.67 -71.55
CA THR A 22 33.58 -5.57 -70.08
C THR A 22 32.52 -4.54 -69.77
N PRO A 23 31.47 -4.88 -69.00
CA PRO A 23 30.56 -3.88 -68.46
C PRO A 23 31.22 -3.15 -67.26
N ASP A 24 31.15 -1.83 -67.24
CA ASP A 24 31.52 -0.99 -66.10
C ASP A 24 30.71 -1.31 -64.85
N HIS A 25 31.27 -2.11 -63.97
CA HIS A 25 30.65 -2.48 -62.69
C HIS A 25 30.99 -1.52 -61.54
N HIS A 26 31.63 -0.40 -61.75
CA HIS A 26 32.08 0.47 -60.65
C HIS A 26 31.07 1.52 -60.20
N ALA A 27 30.00 1.79 -60.97
CA ALA A 27 29.00 2.79 -60.57
C ALA A 27 27.88 2.26 -59.64
N ASN A 28 27.60 0.95 -59.66
CA ASN A 28 26.48 0.39 -58.87
C ASN A 28 26.85 -0.09 -57.46
N ALA A 29 28.14 -0.31 -57.16
CA ALA A 29 28.58 -0.78 -55.85
C ALA A 29 28.54 0.32 -54.78
N ALA A 30 28.80 1.60 -55.17
CA ALA A 30 28.76 2.72 -54.22
C ALA A 30 27.34 3.11 -53.80
N GLN A 31 26.34 3.01 -54.70
CA GLN A 31 24.95 3.29 -54.38
C GLN A 31 24.29 2.19 -53.55
N ALA A 32 24.62 0.93 -53.78
CA ALA A 32 24.13 -0.19 -52.99
C ALA A 32 24.68 -0.16 -51.54
N GLY A 33 25.97 0.20 -51.37
CA GLY A 33 26.58 0.33 -50.05
C GLY A 33 25.99 1.46 -49.21
N PHE A 34 25.68 2.61 -49.83
CA PHE A 34 25.08 3.76 -49.14
C PHE A 34 23.63 3.45 -48.70
N SER A 35 22.84 2.78 -49.52
CA SER A 35 21.45 2.37 -49.16
C SER A 35 21.40 1.34 -48.05
N VAL A 36 22.34 0.40 -47.97
CA VAL A 36 22.45 -0.58 -46.91
C VAL A 36 22.85 0.05 -45.57
N ILE A 37 23.78 1.01 -45.59
CA ILE A 37 24.22 1.75 -44.40
C ILE A 37 23.07 2.64 -43.87
N VAL A 38 22.33 3.34 -44.72
CA VAL A 38 21.16 4.15 -44.31
C VAL A 38 20.05 3.27 -43.75
N ALA A 39 19.79 2.10 -44.34
CA ALA A 39 18.81 1.14 -43.81
C ALA A 39 19.24 0.55 -42.45
N LEU A 40 20.54 0.26 -42.26
CA LEU A 40 21.08 -0.20 -40.98
C LEU A 40 21.06 0.89 -39.90
N VAL A 41 21.31 2.14 -40.22
CA VAL A 41 21.23 3.28 -39.30
C VAL A 41 19.76 3.56 -38.92
N LEU A 42 18.83 3.46 -39.86
CA LEU A 42 17.39 3.58 -39.58
C LEU A 42 16.87 2.41 -38.73
N LEU A 43 17.34 1.19 -38.96
CA LEU A 43 17.04 0.01 -38.14
C LEU A 43 17.64 0.13 -36.70
N LEU A 44 18.82 0.69 -36.57
CA LEU A 44 19.42 0.98 -35.25
C LEU A 44 18.68 2.11 -34.51
N TRP A 45 18.13 3.10 -35.22
CA TRP A 45 17.32 4.16 -34.61
C TRP A 45 15.92 3.66 -34.16
N THR A 46 15.35 2.68 -34.83
CA THR A 46 14.07 2.05 -34.39
C THR A 46 14.26 1.03 -33.27
N ALA A 47 15.47 0.46 -33.13
CA ALA A 47 15.77 -0.51 -32.07
C ALA A 47 16.04 0.13 -30.68
N THR A 48 16.21 1.45 -30.60
CA THR A 48 16.34 2.21 -29.34
C THR A 48 15.04 2.81 -28.85
N ALA A 49 13.88 2.40 -29.37
CA ALA A 49 12.68 2.40 -28.56
C ALA A 49 12.93 1.37 -27.46
N ALA A 50 13.76 1.73 -26.47
CA ALA A 50 13.93 0.98 -25.25
C ALA A 50 12.51 0.63 -24.79
N LEU A 51 12.21 -0.64 -24.66
CA LEU A 51 11.10 -1.09 -23.85
C LEU A 51 11.35 -0.45 -22.48
N ALA A 52 10.73 0.70 -22.24
CA ALA A 52 10.76 1.32 -20.93
C ALA A 52 10.18 0.25 -20.00
N GLU A 53 11.06 -0.34 -19.20
CA GLU A 53 10.67 -1.40 -18.26
C GLU A 53 9.65 -0.75 -17.32
N SER A 54 8.42 -1.23 -17.37
CA SER A 54 7.35 -0.64 -16.56
C SER A 54 7.74 -0.70 -15.08
N THR A 55 7.71 0.44 -14.40
CA THR A 55 8.03 0.52 -12.99
C THR A 55 6.85 -0.02 -12.20
N THR A 56 7.03 -1.16 -11.53
CA THR A 56 6.03 -1.68 -10.59
C THR A 56 6.15 -0.94 -9.26
N ILE A 57 5.04 -0.34 -8.82
CA ILE A 57 4.90 0.30 -7.51
C ILE A 57 4.09 -0.64 -6.62
N ARG A 58 4.71 -1.14 -5.58
CA ARG A 58 4.10 -2.07 -4.62
C ARG A 58 3.50 -1.29 -3.47
N VAL A 59 2.16 -1.32 -3.36
CA VAL A 59 1.41 -0.48 -2.42
C VAL A 59 0.66 -1.33 -1.40
N GLY A 60 0.93 -1.09 -0.11
CA GLY A 60 0.26 -1.75 1.00
C GLY A 60 -0.96 -0.98 1.49
N HIS A 61 -2.00 -1.69 1.93
CA HIS A 61 -3.11 -1.14 2.70
C HIS A 61 -3.78 -2.21 3.58
N PHE A 62 -4.81 -1.84 4.36
CA PHE A 62 -5.54 -2.77 5.23
C PHE A 62 -7.02 -2.78 4.88
N PRO A 63 -7.74 -3.90 5.14
CA PRO A 63 -9.17 -3.99 4.90
C PRO A 63 -9.97 -3.29 6.00
N ASN A 64 -9.77 -1.98 6.13
CA ASN A 64 -10.42 -1.11 7.10
C ASN A 64 -10.99 0.14 6.39
N VAL A 65 -12.13 0.65 6.83
CA VAL A 65 -12.76 1.87 6.25
C VAL A 65 -11.82 3.08 6.37
N THR A 66 -10.99 3.14 7.40
CA THR A 66 -9.95 4.18 7.57
C THR A 66 -8.86 4.15 6.46
N HIS A 67 -8.82 3.10 5.65
CA HIS A 67 -7.96 2.96 4.47
C HIS A 67 -8.73 3.22 3.16
N ALA A 68 -9.73 4.10 3.18
CA ALA A 68 -10.64 4.35 2.06
C ALA A 68 -9.91 4.62 0.71
N HIS A 69 -8.82 5.38 0.73
CA HIS A 69 -8.02 5.63 -0.48
C HIS A 69 -7.45 4.34 -1.09
N GLY A 70 -6.84 3.51 -0.27
CA GLY A 70 -6.28 2.22 -0.71
C GLY A 70 -7.38 1.30 -1.25
N LEU A 71 -8.50 1.19 -0.54
CA LEU A 71 -9.63 0.35 -0.94
C LEU A 71 -10.27 0.82 -2.26
N VAL A 72 -10.53 2.13 -2.40
CA VAL A 72 -11.09 2.69 -3.63
C VAL A 72 -10.14 2.48 -4.82
N ALA A 73 -8.85 2.79 -4.64
CA ALA A 73 -7.89 2.65 -5.71
C ALA A 73 -7.63 1.18 -6.08
N HIS A 74 -7.55 0.27 -5.10
CA HIS A 74 -7.40 -1.16 -5.36
C HIS A 74 -8.62 -1.72 -6.10
N ASN A 75 -9.83 -1.32 -5.73
CA ASN A 75 -11.04 -1.69 -6.45
C ASN A 75 -11.00 -1.23 -7.90
N PHE A 76 -10.61 0.02 -8.17
CA PHE A 76 -10.45 0.52 -9.53
C PHE A 76 -9.40 -0.27 -10.33
N THR A 77 -8.24 -0.60 -9.74
CA THR A 77 -7.23 -1.46 -10.37
C THR A 77 -7.80 -2.83 -10.70
N ARG A 78 -8.52 -3.47 -9.76
CA ARG A 78 -9.16 -4.78 -9.92
C ARG A 78 -10.15 -4.83 -11.09
N HIS A 79 -10.80 -3.70 -11.37
CA HIS A 79 -11.77 -3.57 -12.46
C HIS A 79 -11.20 -2.95 -13.75
N GLY A 80 -9.86 -2.87 -13.88
CA GLY A 80 -9.19 -2.35 -15.06
C GLY A 80 -9.34 -0.84 -15.26
N LYS A 81 -9.70 -0.10 -14.20
CA LYS A 81 -9.89 1.36 -14.19
C LYS A 81 -8.91 2.05 -13.24
N GLY A 82 -7.71 1.51 -13.07
CA GLY A 82 -6.74 1.91 -12.07
C GLY A 82 -6.59 3.42 -11.92
N TRP A 83 -6.90 3.95 -10.74
CA TRP A 83 -6.87 5.39 -10.46
C TRP A 83 -5.47 5.97 -10.59
N PHE A 84 -4.51 5.30 -9.96
CA PHE A 84 -3.10 5.72 -10.00
C PHE A 84 -2.48 5.43 -11.35
N GLU A 85 -2.74 4.26 -11.94
CA GLU A 85 -2.19 3.85 -13.23
C GLU A 85 -2.51 4.85 -14.34
N GLN A 86 -3.75 5.38 -14.38
CA GLN A 86 -4.16 6.38 -15.36
C GLN A 86 -3.39 7.70 -15.25
N ARG A 87 -2.91 8.05 -14.05
CA ARG A 87 -2.20 9.30 -13.77
C ARG A 87 -0.69 9.16 -13.85
N LEU A 88 -0.19 7.98 -13.56
CA LEU A 88 1.24 7.66 -13.62
C LEU A 88 1.70 7.34 -15.05
N GLY A 89 0.76 7.02 -15.95
CA GLY A 89 1.07 6.70 -17.34
C GLY A 89 1.33 5.21 -17.59
N PRO A 90 1.57 4.83 -18.85
CA PRO A 90 1.65 3.44 -19.28
C PRO A 90 2.88 2.68 -18.74
N ASP A 91 3.89 3.42 -18.31
CA ASP A 91 5.14 2.85 -17.80
C ASP A 91 5.10 2.57 -16.29
N ALA A 92 3.93 2.74 -15.64
CA ALA A 92 3.75 2.45 -14.23
C ALA A 92 2.62 1.42 -14.02
N LYS A 93 2.89 0.45 -13.14
CA LYS A 93 1.93 -0.56 -12.71
C LYS A 93 1.82 -0.54 -11.19
N ILE A 94 0.60 -0.63 -10.67
CA ILE A 94 0.39 -0.80 -9.23
C ILE A 94 0.17 -2.27 -8.90
N GLU A 95 0.88 -2.74 -7.89
CA GLU A 95 0.66 -4.04 -7.27
C GLU A 95 0.23 -3.83 -5.82
N TRP A 96 -0.95 -4.35 -5.47
CA TRP A 96 -1.58 -4.13 -4.17
C TRP A 96 -1.28 -5.27 -3.20
N PHE A 97 -0.95 -4.92 -1.95
CA PHE A 97 -0.68 -5.84 -0.85
C PHE A 97 -1.58 -5.52 0.34
N VAL A 98 -2.24 -6.55 0.87
CA VAL A 98 -3.18 -6.42 1.99
C VAL A 98 -2.53 -6.93 3.28
N TYR A 99 -2.50 -6.07 4.31
CA TYR A 99 -1.95 -6.38 5.63
C TYR A 99 -3.04 -6.32 6.70
N ASN A 100 -2.83 -7.05 7.80
CA ASN A 100 -3.75 -6.97 8.94
C ASN A 100 -3.55 -5.68 9.73
N ALA A 101 -2.31 -5.23 9.94
CA ALA A 101 -1.99 -4.06 10.74
C ALA A 101 -0.58 -3.49 10.43
N GLY A 102 -0.28 -2.32 10.98
CA GLY A 102 0.88 -1.49 10.63
C GLY A 102 2.25 -2.10 10.85
N PRO A 103 2.55 -2.75 11.97
CA PRO A 103 3.86 -3.36 12.18
C PRO A 103 4.28 -4.29 11.04
N SER A 104 3.37 -5.16 10.55
CA SER A 104 3.65 -6.06 9.42
C SER A 104 3.93 -5.31 8.11
N ALA A 105 3.20 -4.20 7.85
CA ALA A 105 3.45 -3.37 6.67
C ALA A 105 4.82 -2.65 6.76
N MET A 106 5.22 -2.20 7.96
CA MET A 106 6.53 -1.59 8.15
C MET A 106 7.68 -2.61 8.00
N GLU A 107 7.49 -3.85 8.44
CA GLU A 107 8.44 -4.94 8.18
C GLU A 107 8.60 -5.20 6.68
N ALA A 108 7.50 -5.14 5.91
CA ALA A 108 7.54 -5.27 4.46
C ALA A 108 8.27 -4.10 3.76
N ILE A 109 8.15 -2.86 4.27
CA ILE A 109 8.97 -1.71 3.82
C ILE A 109 10.44 -1.99 4.08
N PHE A 110 10.83 -2.40 5.29
CA PHE A 110 12.23 -2.70 5.64
C PHE A 110 12.82 -3.85 4.81
N ALA A 111 11.99 -4.84 4.48
CA ALA A 111 12.36 -5.94 3.60
C ALA A 111 12.40 -5.56 2.10
N ASN A 112 12.09 -4.32 1.73
CA ASN A 112 11.89 -3.86 0.36
C ASN A 112 10.86 -4.71 -0.42
N SER A 113 9.86 -5.25 0.27
CA SER A 113 8.77 -6.02 -0.32
C SER A 113 7.64 -5.13 -0.84
N ILE A 114 7.48 -3.93 -0.26
CA ILE A 114 6.58 -2.87 -0.73
C ILE A 114 7.30 -1.53 -0.75
N ASP A 115 6.80 -0.59 -1.54
CA ASP A 115 7.39 0.73 -1.79
C ASP A 115 6.65 1.84 -1.06
N LEU A 116 5.32 1.78 -1.07
CA LEU A 116 4.42 2.68 -0.33
C LEU A 116 3.42 1.86 0.50
N THR A 117 2.86 2.49 1.53
CA THR A 117 1.74 1.88 2.27
C THR A 117 0.89 2.92 2.97
N TYR A 118 -0.40 2.67 3.00
CA TYR A 118 -1.30 3.29 3.96
C TYR A 118 -1.12 2.59 5.31
N VAL A 119 -0.92 3.35 6.38
CA VAL A 119 -0.58 2.78 7.69
C VAL A 119 -0.95 3.72 8.83
N GLY A 120 -1.14 3.20 10.03
CA GLY A 120 -1.35 4.02 11.22
C GLY A 120 -0.11 4.81 11.64
N PRO A 121 -0.25 5.94 12.36
CA PRO A 121 0.86 6.82 12.74
C PRO A 121 1.88 6.14 13.67
N ASN A 122 1.49 5.35 14.66
CA ASN A 122 2.46 4.73 15.58
C ASN A 122 3.40 3.73 14.89
N PRO A 123 2.95 2.81 14.02
CA PRO A 123 3.87 1.98 13.25
C PRO A 123 4.85 2.78 12.40
N ALA A 124 4.39 3.86 11.74
CA ALA A 124 5.26 4.75 10.98
C ALA A 124 6.30 5.44 11.87
N LEU A 125 5.88 6.00 13.02
CA LEU A 125 6.77 6.63 14.01
C LEU A 125 7.80 5.65 14.56
N ASN A 126 7.38 4.42 14.91
CA ASN A 126 8.27 3.38 15.40
C ASN A 126 9.30 2.96 14.33
N ALA A 127 8.87 2.80 13.08
CA ALA A 127 9.77 2.49 11.96
C ALA A 127 10.77 3.63 11.72
N TYR A 128 10.30 4.88 11.72
CA TYR A 128 11.15 6.06 11.59
C TYR A 128 12.18 6.14 12.71
N ALA A 129 11.77 5.97 13.97
CA ALA A 129 12.66 6.02 15.11
C ALA A 129 13.70 4.88 15.10
N LYS A 130 13.28 3.63 14.82
CA LYS A 130 14.18 2.47 14.73
C LYS A 130 15.24 2.63 13.65
N SER A 131 14.88 3.20 12.51
CA SER A 131 15.80 3.46 11.39
C SER A 131 16.56 4.77 11.51
N ARG A 132 16.37 5.53 12.59
CA ARG A 132 16.92 6.91 12.75
C ARG A 132 16.54 7.82 11.59
N GLY A 133 15.35 7.63 11.04
CA GLY A 133 14.83 8.39 9.90
C GLY A 133 15.41 7.99 8.54
N GLU A 134 16.04 6.84 8.40
CA GLU A 134 16.68 6.46 7.12
C GLU A 134 15.79 5.58 6.21
N GLU A 135 14.67 5.01 6.72
CA GLU A 135 13.91 4.03 5.95
C GLU A 135 12.55 4.54 5.41
N ILE A 136 11.91 5.49 6.08
CA ILE A 136 10.56 5.91 5.70
C ILE A 136 10.37 7.43 5.72
N ARG A 137 9.37 7.88 4.90
CA ARG A 137 8.78 9.23 4.98
C ARG A 137 7.26 9.12 4.93
N ILE A 138 6.59 9.95 5.71
CA ILE A 138 5.15 10.20 5.54
C ILE A 138 5.01 11.24 4.44
N VAL A 139 4.34 10.89 3.35
CA VAL A 139 4.20 11.73 2.15
C VAL A 139 2.83 12.38 2.03
N ALA A 140 1.81 11.85 2.73
CA ALA A 140 0.48 12.46 2.83
C ALA A 140 -0.29 11.93 4.05
N GLY A 141 -1.34 12.63 4.46
CA GLY A 141 -2.41 12.08 5.30
C GLY A 141 -3.32 11.14 4.51
N SER A 142 -4.24 10.47 5.17
CA SER A 142 -5.26 9.64 4.52
C SER A 142 -6.59 9.68 5.26
N ALA A 143 -6.60 9.42 6.57
CA ALA A 143 -7.82 9.50 7.37
C ALA A 143 -7.55 9.90 8.80
N ASN A 144 -8.52 10.64 9.37
CA ASN A 144 -8.65 10.87 10.81
C ASN A 144 -9.94 10.19 11.32
N GLY A 145 -10.01 9.94 12.63
CA GLY A 145 -11.18 9.33 13.25
C GLY A 145 -11.35 7.85 12.92
N GLY A 146 -12.51 7.32 13.20
CA GLY A 146 -12.89 5.93 12.94
C GLY A 146 -12.25 4.91 13.86
N ALA A 147 -11.58 5.34 14.94
CA ALA A 147 -11.06 4.46 15.99
C ALA A 147 -11.89 4.62 17.26
N ALA A 148 -12.17 3.51 17.95
CA ALA A 148 -12.94 3.52 19.20
C ALA A 148 -12.56 2.37 20.15
N LEU A 149 -12.78 2.59 21.43
CA LEU A 149 -12.82 1.56 22.46
C LEU A 149 -14.27 1.12 22.64
N VAL A 150 -14.54 -0.14 22.31
CA VAL A 150 -15.84 -0.78 22.46
C VAL A 150 -15.79 -1.75 23.64
N VAL A 151 -16.78 -1.69 24.53
CA VAL A 151 -16.89 -2.55 25.71
C VAL A 151 -18.09 -3.49 25.61
N GLN A 152 -18.08 -4.57 26.39
CA GLN A 152 -19.21 -5.49 26.49
C GLN A 152 -20.47 -4.74 26.92
N PRO A 153 -21.63 -5.04 26.32
CA PRO A 153 -22.89 -4.41 26.68
C PRO A 153 -23.19 -4.61 28.17
N GLY A 154 -23.57 -3.51 28.85
CA GLY A 154 -23.89 -3.52 30.25
C GLY A 154 -22.72 -3.85 31.19
N SER A 155 -21.48 -3.80 30.74
CA SER A 155 -20.27 -4.11 31.53
C SER A 155 -20.05 -3.22 32.74
N GLY A 156 -20.62 -2.01 32.75
CA GLY A 156 -20.39 -0.99 33.77
C GLY A 156 -19.03 -0.31 33.69
N LEU A 157 -18.17 -0.66 32.75
CA LEU A 157 -16.87 -0.01 32.54
C LEU A 157 -17.09 1.44 32.07
N ARG A 158 -16.41 2.40 32.71
CA ARG A 158 -16.55 3.84 32.44
C ARG A 158 -15.20 4.54 32.35
N THR A 159 -14.24 4.15 33.16
CA THR A 159 -12.94 4.77 33.30
C THR A 159 -11.82 3.76 33.10
N ALA A 160 -10.60 4.21 32.83
CA ALA A 160 -9.45 3.32 32.70
C ALA A 160 -9.20 2.48 33.97
N ALA A 161 -9.51 3.00 35.16
CA ALA A 161 -9.35 2.29 36.44
C ALA A 161 -10.22 1.04 36.53
N ASP A 162 -11.40 1.03 35.87
CA ASP A 162 -12.36 -0.10 35.89
C ASP A 162 -11.78 -1.30 35.10
N PHE A 163 -10.74 -1.09 34.30
CA PHE A 163 -10.11 -2.15 33.51
C PHE A 163 -9.10 -3.00 34.27
N ARG A 164 -8.92 -2.79 35.56
CA ARG A 164 -8.07 -3.67 36.37
C ARG A 164 -8.49 -5.14 36.24
N GLY A 165 -7.57 -6.00 35.81
CA GLY A 165 -7.82 -7.43 35.55
C GLY A 165 -8.58 -7.72 34.25
N LYS A 166 -8.95 -6.70 33.45
CA LYS A 166 -9.74 -6.84 32.24
C LYS A 166 -8.87 -7.13 31.01
N LYS A 167 -9.51 -7.74 30.00
CA LYS A 167 -8.90 -8.11 28.71
C LYS A 167 -9.39 -7.17 27.62
N ILE A 168 -8.45 -6.42 27.02
CA ILE A 168 -8.70 -5.52 25.91
C ILE A 168 -7.96 -6.07 24.67
N ALA A 169 -8.66 -6.35 23.58
CA ALA A 169 -8.01 -6.71 22.34
C ALA A 169 -7.63 -5.48 21.52
N THR A 170 -6.52 -5.57 20.81
CA THR A 170 -6.00 -4.58 19.84
C THR A 170 -5.49 -5.30 18.60
N PRO A 171 -5.46 -4.69 17.38
CA PRO A 171 -5.18 -5.42 16.13
C PRO A 171 -3.79 -6.10 16.08
N GLN A 172 -2.77 -5.46 16.61
CA GLN A 172 -1.39 -6.00 16.65
C GLN A 172 -0.55 -5.22 17.66
N LEU A 173 0.42 -5.88 18.29
CA LEU A 173 1.36 -5.25 19.22
C LEU A 173 2.08 -4.07 18.54
N GLY A 174 2.00 -2.88 19.15
CA GLY A 174 2.64 -1.67 18.65
C GLY A 174 1.93 -0.99 17.48
N ASN A 175 0.73 -1.43 17.11
CA ASN A 175 -0.12 -0.66 16.20
C ASN A 175 -0.73 0.56 16.95
N THR A 176 -1.38 1.46 16.23
CA THR A 176 -1.89 2.71 16.81
C THR A 176 -2.86 2.46 17.96
N GLN A 177 -3.80 1.52 17.80
CA GLN A 177 -4.80 1.18 18.82
C GLN A 177 -4.18 0.48 20.04
N ASP A 178 -3.14 -0.31 19.85
CA ASP A 178 -2.43 -0.97 20.95
C ASP A 178 -1.67 0.05 21.81
N VAL A 179 -1.00 1.00 21.18
CA VAL A 179 -0.32 2.12 21.87
C VAL A 179 -1.34 3.00 22.58
N ALA A 180 -2.45 3.34 21.92
CA ALA A 180 -3.52 4.16 22.49
C ALA A 180 -4.17 3.48 23.72
N ALA A 181 -4.53 2.20 23.62
CA ALA A 181 -5.12 1.45 24.74
C ALA A 181 -4.18 1.42 25.94
N ARG A 182 -2.91 1.10 25.75
CA ARG A 182 -1.92 1.06 26.82
C ARG A 182 -1.70 2.43 27.44
N ALA A 183 -1.57 3.48 26.64
CA ALA A 183 -1.35 4.84 27.10
C ALA A 183 -2.57 5.37 27.90
N TRP A 184 -3.79 5.10 27.43
CA TRP A 184 -5.03 5.44 28.13
C TRP A 184 -5.15 4.75 29.48
N LEU A 185 -4.85 3.45 29.55
CA LEU A 185 -4.84 2.69 30.80
C LEU A 185 -3.78 3.22 31.78
N ALA A 186 -2.58 3.52 31.27
CA ALA A 186 -1.50 4.08 32.08
C ALA A 186 -1.86 5.48 32.63
N ALA A 187 -2.48 6.33 31.82
CA ALA A 187 -2.98 7.63 32.25
C ALA A 187 -4.07 7.51 33.35
N GLY A 188 -4.84 6.42 33.36
CA GLY A 188 -5.78 6.08 34.41
C GLY A 188 -5.15 5.44 35.65
N GLY A 189 -3.83 5.43 35.77
CA GLY A 189 -3.10 4.93 36.95
C GLY A 189 -2.85 3.42 37.01
N LEU A 190 -3.08 2.70 35.88
CA LEU A 190 -2.77 1.29 35.79
C LEU A 190 -1.32 1.07 35.35
N LYS A 191 -0.65 0.09 35.94
CA LYS A 191 0.69 -0.35 35.47
C LYS A 191 0.49 -1.25 34.27
N ILE A 192 0.92 -0.79 33.09
CA ILE A 192 0.79 -1.52 31.83
C ILE A 192 2.18 -1.74 31.23
N THR A 193 2.44 -2.97 30.82
CA THR A 193 3.64 -3.38 30.10
C THR A 193 3.26 -4.01 28.76
N GLN A 194 4.23 -4.29 27.89
CA GLN A 194 3.96 -4.94 26.61
C GLN A 194 3.43 -6.38 26.78
N THR A 195 3.75 -7.04 27.89
CA THR A 195 3.42 -8.46 28.15
C THR A 195 2.42 -8.67 29.27
N GLY A 196 1.92 -7.60 29.92
CA GLY A 196 0.95 -7.72 31.01
C GLY A 196 0.88 -6.47 31.87
N GLY A 197 0.48 -6.61 33.12
CA GLY A 197 0.32 -5.52 34.09
C GLY A 197 -0.98 -5.64 34.86
N ASP A 198 -1.54 -4.47 35.23
CA ASP A 198 -2.83 -4.39 35.94
C ASP A 198 -4.03 -4.71 35.05
N ALA A 199 -3.88 -4.66 33.74
CA ALA A 199 -4.85 -5.10 32.72
C ALA A 199 -4.11 -5.83 31.57
N TYR A 200 -4.86 -6.59 30.78
CA TYR A 200 -4.31 -7.40 29.69
C TYR A 200 -4.65 -6.76 28.34
N VAL A 201 -3.69 -6.15 27.67
CA VAL A 201 -3.83 -5.70 26.29
C VAL A 201 -3.33 -6.80 25.37
N LEU A 202 -4.26 -7.40 24.62
CA LEU A 202 -4.07 -8.63 23.85
C LEU A 202 -4.04 -8.33 22.34
N PRO A 203 -2.87 -8.38 21.69
CA PRO A 203 -2.79 -8.28 20.23
C PRO A 203 -3.55 -9.44 19.57
N THR A 204 -4.58 -9.11 18.80
CA THR A 204 -5.52 -10.06 18.21
C THR A 204 -5.99 -9.53 16.85
N ALA A 205 -5.97 -10.36 15.81
CA ALA A 205 -6.45 -9.93 14.49
C ALA A 205 -7.93 -9.49 14.54
N ASN A 206 -8.30 -8.50 13.72
CA ASN A 206 -9.62 -7.88 13.80
C ASN A 206 -10.79 -8.88 13.67
N SER A 207 -10.68 -9.86 12.76
CA SER A 207 -11.69 -10.92 12.63
C SER A 207 -11.88 -11.75 13.91
N ASP A 208 -10.76 -12.05 14.58
CA ASP A 208 -10.77 -12.84 15.81
C ASP A 208 -11.27 -12.03 17.00
N GLN A 209 -10.99 -10.70 17.01
CA GLN A 209 -11.55 -9.79 18.03
C GLN A 209 -13.07 -9.87 18.07
N LEU A 210 -13.73 -9.78 16.92
CA LEU A 210 -15.20 -9.87 16.86
C LEU A 210 -15.72 -11.21 17.39
N ALA A 211 -15.07 -12.31 16.96
CA ALA A 211 -15.47 -13.65 17.40
C ALA A 211 -15.31 -13.84 18.93
N LEU A 212 -14.16 -13.46 19.47
CA LEU A 212 -13.87 -13.54 20.91
C LEU A 212 -14.75 -12.61 21.74
N PHE A 213 -15.05 -11.41 21.23
CA PHE A 213 -15.95 -10.47 21.91
C PHE A 213 -17.40 -11.02 21.97
N LYS A 214 -17.92 -11.58 20.86
CA LYS A 214 -19.22 -12.27 20.84
C LYS A 214 -19.31 -13.43 21.86
N GLN A 215 -18.18 -14.13 22.04
CA GLN A 215 -18.05 -15.23 23.00
C GLN A 215 -17.80 -14.75 24.46
N LYS A 216 -17.77 -13.43 24.70
CA LYS A 216 -17.48 -12.80 26.00
C LYS A 216 -16.11 -13.18 26.59
N GLN A 217 -15.14 -13.53 25.71
CA GLN A 217 -13.76 -13.83 26.10
C GLN A 217 -12.91 -12.55 26.23
N LEU A 218 -13.39 -11.43 25.69
CA LEU A 218 -12.81 -10.10 25.80
C LEU A 218 -13.78 -9.18 26.53
N ASP A 219 -13.29 -8.34 27.43
CA ASP A 219 -14.07 -7.30 28.12
C ASP A 219 -14.25 -6.08 27.20
N ALA A 220 -13.26 -5.80 26.35
CA ALA A 220 -13.27 -4.67 25.42
C ALA A 220 -12.40 -4.91 24.19
N VAL A 221 -12.59 -4.07 23.20
CA VAL A 221 -11.80 -4.04 21.95
C VAL A 221 -11.49 -2.59 21.59
N TRP A 222 -10.21 -2.25 21.37
CA TRP A 222 -9.84 -0.99 20.76
C TRP A 222 -9.47 -1.24 19.30
N THR A 223 -10.30 -0.76 18.38
CA THR A 223 -10.19 -1.07 16.96
C THR A 223 -10.58 0.12 16.09
N VAL A 224 -10.69 -0.10 14.79
CA VAL A 224 -11.09 0.90 13.77
C VAL A 224 -12.28 0.42 12.95
N GLU A 225 -12.90 1.33 12.23
CA GLU A 225 -13.98 0.98 11.29
C GLU A 225 -13.50 0.08 10.12
N PRO A 226 -14.28 -0.93 9.73
CA PRO A 226 -15.68 -1.19 10.06
C PRO A 226 -15.88 -2.03 11.34
N TRP A 227 -14.83 -2.40 12.05
CA TRP A 227 -14.88 -3.32 13.16
C TRP A 227 -15.60 -2.74 14.38
N VAL A 228 -15.49 -1.41 14.60
CA VAL A 228 -16.27 -0.71 15.63
C VAL A 228 -17.77 -0.93 15.39
N SER A 229 -18.25 -0.58 14.20
CA SER A 229 -19.66 -0.76 13.82
C SER A 229 -20.09 -2.23 13.83
N ARG A 230 -19.21 -3.16 13.49
CA ARG A 230 -19.50 -4.60 13.57
C ARG A 230 -19.66 -5.06 15.01
N LEU A 231 -18.82 -4.59 15.94
CA LEU A 231 -18.95 -4.91 17.35
C LEU A 231 -20.27 -4.38 17.92
N GLU A 232 -20.71 -3.18 17.53
CA GLU A 232 -22.01 -2.64 17.93
C GLU A 232 -23.18 -3.44 17.34
N LEU A 233 -23.18 -3.64 16.01
CA LEU A 233 -24.30 -4.28 15.29
C LEU A 233 -24.41 -5.78 15.53
N GLU A 234 -23.26 -6.48 15.55
CA GLU A 234 -23.23 -7.93 15.61
C GLU A 234 -23.07 -8.50 17.02
N ALA A 235 -22.59 -7.70 17.98
CA ALA A 235 -22.32 -8.14 19.34
C ALA A 235 -22.94 -7.24 20.43
N GLY A 236 -23.64 -6.18 20.03
CA GLY A 236 -24.30 -5.25 20.95
C GLY A 236 -23.32 -4.41 21.79
N GLY A 237 -22.08 -4.27 21.35
CA GLY A 237 -21.04 -3.55 22.07
C GLY A 237 -21.38 -2.07 22.26
N ASP A 238 -20.98 -1.52 23.40
CA ASP A 238 -21.13 -0.10 23.73
C ASP A 238 -19.84 0.64 23.42
N VAL A 239 -19.89 1.72 22.65
CA VAL A 239 -18.72 2.60 22.42
C VAL A 239 -18.46 3.41 23.67
N LEU A 240 -17.29 3.18 24.30
CA LEU A 240 -16.87 3.91 25.50
C LEU A 240 -16.08 5.18 25.19
N LEU A 241 -15.23 5.13 24.17
CA LEU A 241 -14.34 6.23 23.79
C LEU A 241 -14.19 6.27 22.26
N GLU A 242 -14.29 7.45 21.68
CA GLU A 242 -13.96 7.77 20.28
C GLU A 242 -12.93 8.89 20.23
N GLU A 243 -12.09 8.87 19.21
CA GLU A 243 -11.09 9.89 18.92
C GLU A 243 -11.33 10.48 17.49
N PRO A 244 -12.36 11.34 17.33
CA PRO A 244 -12.86 11.73 16.00
C PRO A 244 -11.83 12.49 15.14
N ASP A 245 -10.92 13.25 15.76
CA ASP A 245 -9.92 14.06 15.05
C ASP A 245 -8.51 13.44 15.03
N ALA A 246 -8.32 12.29 15.70
CA ALA A 246 -7.03 11.64 15.76
C ALA A 246 -6.64 11.08 14.38
N VAL A 247 -5.38 11.28 13.96
CA VAL A 247 -4.85 10.66 12.75
C VAL A 247 -4.92 9.14 12.89
N THR A 248 -5.59 8.47 11.97
CA THR A 248 -5.71 7.00 11.97
C THR A 248 -4.97 6.35 10.82
N THR A 249 -4.80 7.08 9.71
CA THR A 249 -4.07 6.56 8.54
C THR A 249 -3.28 7.67 7.86
N VAL A 250 -2.03 7.36 7.53
CA VAL A 250 -1.13 8.17 6.71
C VAL A 250 -0.62 7.36 5.53
N LEU A 251 -0.16 8.02 4.47
CA LEU A 251 0.56 7.42 3.35
C LEU A 251 2.07 7.54 3.60
N VAL A 252 2.75 6.41 3.58
CA VAL A 252 4.19 6.29 3.79
C VAL A 252 4.86 5.80 2.52
N SER A 253 6.02 6.37 2.18
CA SER A 253 6.94 5.85 1.18
C SER A 253 8.23 5.36 1.84
N SER A 254 8.84 4.29 1.31
CA SER A 254 10.22 3.97 1.64
C SER A 254 11.15 5.07 1.13
N VAL A 255 12.20 5.42 1.91
CA VAL A 255 13.23 6.40 1.50
C VAL A 255 13.94 5.93 0.24
N LYS A 256 14.19 4.63 0.13
CA LYS A 256 14.82 4.03 -1.05
C LYS A 256 14.01 4.28 -2.32
N PHE A 257 12.71 3.99 -2.29
CA PHE A 257 11.84 4.19 -3.45
C PHE A 257 11.67 5.68 -3.78
N LEU A 258 11.41 6.51 -2.75
CA LEU A 258 11.28 7.95 -2.88
C LEU A 258 12.55 8.59 -3.49
N GLY A 259 13.73 8.16 -3.05
CA GLY A 259 15.01 8.66 -3.57
C GLY A 259 15.26 8.29 -5.03
N ALA A 260 14.92 7.06 -5.41
CA ALA A 260 15.11 6.55 -6.77
C ALA A 260 14.04 7.04 -7.76
N ASN A 261 12.81 7.35 -7.29
CA ASN A 261 11.64 7.60 -8.13
C ASN A 261 10.87 8.85 -7.69
N ARG A 262 11.56 9.95 -7.36
CA ARG A 262 10.96 11.14 -6.75
C ARG A 262 9.77 11.70 -7.54
N GLU A 263 9.91 11.84 -8.85
CA GLU A 263 8.85 12.35 -9.72
C GLU A 263 7.63 11.42 -9.76
N LEU A 264 7.87 10.12 -9.75
CA LEU A 264 6.81 9.12 -9.74
C LEU A 264 6.04 9.17 -8.41
N VAL A 265 6.75 9.30 -7.27
CA VAL A 265 6.11 9.45 -5.96
C VAL A 265 5.35 10.78 -5.88
N ARG A 266 5.88 11.87 -6.43
CA ARG A 266 5.18 13.16 -6.52
C ARG A 266 3.88 13.05 -7.29
N THR A 267 3.90 12.38 -8.44
CA THR A 267 2.70 12.14 -9.25
C THR A 267 1.71 11.23 -8.52
N PHE A 268 2.19 10.20 -7.82
CA PHE A 268 1.35 9.35 -6.98
C PHE A 268 0.66 10.14 -5.86
N VAL A 269 1.40 11.01 -5.16
CA VAL A 269 0.84 11.86 -4.09
C VAL A 269 -0.16 12.87 -4.66
N ALA A 270 0.10 13.48 -5.83
CA ALA A 270 -0.86 14.33 -6.50
C ALA A 270 -2.16 13.58 -6.84
N ALA A 271 -2.03 12.37 -7.38
CA ALA A 271 -3.18 11.49 -7.66
C ALA A 271 -3.93 11.07 -6.39
N HIS A 272 -3.22 10.89 -5.26
CA HIS A 272 -3.82 10.63 -3.95
C HIS A 272 -4.63 11.84 -3.45
N VAL A 273 -4.13 13.06 -3.61
CA VAL A 273 -4.87 14.29 -3.27
C VAL A 273 -6.15 14.41 -4.13
N GLU A 274 -6.05 14.15 -5.44
CA GLU A 274 -7.23 14.12 -6.31
C GLU A 274 -8.24 13.05 -5.88
N LEU A 275 -7.77 11.88 -5.45
CA LEU A 275 -8.62 10.81 -4.94
C LEU A 275 -9.32 11.22 -3.64
N THR A 276 -8.62 11.95 -2.75
CA THR A 276 -9.22 12.54 -1.56
C THR A 276 -10.42 13.40 -1.91
N GLU A 277 -10.25 14.31 -2.88
CA GLU A 277 -11.33 15.21 -3.31
C GLU A 277 -12.45 14.45 -4.04
N TRP A 278 -12.12 13.43 -4.81
CA TRP A 278 -13.12 12.58 -5.44
C TRP A 278 -13.98 11.85 -4.40
N ILE A 279 -13.37 11.23 -3.39
CA ILE A 279 -14.06 10.53 -2.30
C ILE A 279 -15.02 11.49 -1.55
N LYS A 280 -14.55 12.71 -1.25
CA LYS A 280 -15.37 13.75 -0.59
C LYS A 280 -16.57 14.19 -1.43
N LYS A 281 -16.39 14.29 -2.74
CA LYS A 281 -17.45 14.72 -3.68
C LYS A 281 -18.44 13.62 -4.04
N ASN A 282 -18.04 12.35 -3.90
CA ASN A 282 -18.82 11.17 -4.29
C ASN A 282 -18.97 10.18 -3.12
N PRO A 283 -19.47 10.61 -1.94
CA PRO A 283 -19.44 9.79 -0.73
C PRO A 283 -20.24 8.49 -0.85
N GLU A 284 -21.37 8.49 -1.54
CA GLU A 284 -22.20 7.30 -1.71
C GLU A 284 -21.50 6.26 -2.61
N GLU A 285 -20.91 6.70 -3.72
CA GLU A 285 -20.15 5.83 -4.60
C GLU A 285 -18.90 5.30 -3.92
N ALA A 286 -18.18 6.15 -3.19
CA ALA A 286 -17.00 5.76 -2.42
C ALA A 286 -17.34 4.71 -1.35
N GLN A 287 -18.44 4.87 -0.60
CA GLN A 287 -18.90 3.88 0.38
C GLN A 287 -19.22 2.54 -0.28
N LYS A 288 -19.89 2.56 -1.42
CA LYS A 288 -20.20 1.34 -2.17
C LYS A 288 -18.92 0.63 -2.60
N ILE A 289 -17.97 1.36 -3.20
CA ILE A 289 -16.69 0.81 -3.66
C ILE A 289 -15.87 0.26 -2.49
N VAL A 290 -15.76 1.00 -1.38
CA VAL A 290 -15.07 0.56 -0.17
C VAL A 290 -15.68 -0.73 0.38
N ARG A 291 -17.01 -0.82 0.45
CA ARG A 291 -17.70 -2.04 0.89
C ARG A 291 -17.41 -3.21 -0.03
N ASP A 292 -17.52 -3.00 -1.36
CA ASP A 292 -17.31 -4.04 -2.35
C ASP A 292 -15.85 -4.57 -2.29
N GLU A 293 -14.86 -3.68 -2.10
CA GLU A 293 -13.46 -4.09 -1.94
C GLU A 293 -13.21 -4.80 -0.61
N LEU A 294 -13.78 -4.32 0.50
CA LEU A 294 -13.72 -5.01 1.79
C LEU A 294 -14.29 -6.43 1.69
N MET A 295 -15.41 -6.63 0.99
CA MET A 295 -15.97 -7.97 0.75
C MET A 295 -15.04 -8.83 -0.10
N ALA A 296 -14.41 -8.26 -1.12
CA ALA A 296 -13.46 -8.98 -1.98
C ALA A 296 -12.21 -9.44 -1.20
N GLU A 297 -11.67 -8.58 -0.34
CA GLU A 297 -10.45 -8.87 0.43
C GLU A 297 -10.70 -9.80 1.62
N THR A 298 -11.80 -9.59 2.35
CA THR A 298 -12.09 -10.35 3.57
C THR A 298 -12.95 -11.59 3.34
N ARG A 299 -13.55 -11.72 2.14
CA ARG A 299 -14.54 -12.75 1.80
C ARG A 299 -15.76 -12.76 2.74
N ALA A 300 -16.01 -11.64 3.39
CA ALA A 300 -17.14 -11.46 4.29
C ALA A 300 -18.28 -10.70 3.59
N THR A 301 -19.52 -11.09 3.85
CA THR A 301 -20.68 -10.30 3.42
C THR A 301 -20.86 -9.12 4.37
N LEU A 302 -20.84 -7.91 3.82
CA LEU A 302 -21.00 -6.67 4.58
C LEU A 302 -22.29 -5.95 4.12
N PRO A 303 -23.26 -5.78 5.03
CA PRO A 303 -24.52 -5.14 4.68
C PRO A 303 -24.34 -3.62 4.45
N PRO A 304 -25.19 -2.99 3.61
CA PRO A 304 -25.10 -1.54 3.34
C PRO A 304 -25.17 -0.67 4.59
N GLU A 305 -25.99 -1.04 5.57
CA GLU A 305 -26.15 -0.33 6.83
C GLU A 305 -24.85 -0.24 7.65
N LEU A 306 -23.94 -1.17 7.48
CA LEU A 306 -22.61 -1.12 8.11
C LEU A 306 -21.84 0.13 7.65
N MET A 307 -21.87 0.43 6.35
CA MET A 307 -21.19 1.61 5.81
C MET A 307 -21.87 2.90 6.26
N ALA A 308 -23.20 2.94 6.31
CA ALA A 308 -23.93 4.09 6.81
C ALA A 308 -23.59 4.43 8.28
N ARG A 309 -23.16 3.43 9.07
CA ARG A 309 -22.73 3.60 10.46
C ARG A 309 -21.23 3.94 10.56
N ALA A 310 -20.39 3.27 9.79
CA ALA A 310 -18.94 3.40 9.83
C ALA A 310 -18.42 4.71 9.20
N TRP A 311 -19.00 5.09 8.06
CA TRP A 311 -18.49 6.20 7.26
C TRP A 311 -18.52 7.56 7.95
N PRO A 312 -19.56 7.95 8.71
CA PRO A 312 -19.60 9.23 9.44
C PRO A 312 -18.51 9.38 10.51
N ARG A 313 -17.89 8.28 10.95
CA ARG A 313 -16.80 8.31 11.95
C ARG A 313 -15.45 8.63 11.35
N ILE A 314 -15.27 8.57 10.03
CA ILE A 314 -13.99 8.87 9.37
C ILE A 314 -14.00 10.26 8.73
N ILE A 315 -12.86 10.91 8.76
CA ILE A 315 -12.58 12.15 8.04
C ILE A 315 -11.51 11.83 7.00
N VAL A 316 -11.92 11.77 5.73
CA VAL A 316 -10.99 11.53 4.62
C VAL A 316 -10.20 12.81 4.36
N THR A 317 -8.86 12.71 4.35
CA THR A 317 -7.96 13.86 4.20
C THR A 317 -6.66 13.46 3.52
N SER A 318 -6.00 14.39 2.86
CA SER A 318 -4.62 14.27 2.40
C SER A 318 -3.63 15.04 3.29
N ASP A 319 -4.14 15.78 4.27
CA ASP A 319 -3.33 16.59 5.15
C ASP A 319 -2.85 15.79 6.36
N VAL A 320 -1.61 16.01 6.72
CA VAL A 320 -1.00 15.55 7.98
C VAL A 320 -0.02 16.60 8.46
N THR A 321 -0.06 16.91 9.74
CA THR A 321 0.88 17.85 10.35
C THR A 321 1.82 17.14 11.31
N ARG A 322 3.00 17.71 11.52
CA ARG A 322 3.95 17.20 12.49
C ARG A 322 3.37 17.26 13.91
N GLU A 323 2.66 18.32 14.24
CA GLU A 323 2.02 18.54 15.53
C GLU A 323 0.99 17.45 15.86
N ALA A 324 0.23 17.01 14.85
CA ALA A 324 -0.71 15.89 15.01
C ALA A 324 0.02 14.57 15.32
N LEU A 325 1.23 14.39 14.77
CA LEU A 325 2.04 13.18 14.98
C LEU A 325 2.79 13.21 16.32
N GLU A 326 3.16 14.38 16.85
CA GLU A 326 3.86 14.54 18.13
C GLU A 326 3.07 13.94 19.30
N LYS A 327 1.73 14.00 19.26
CA LYS A 327 0.87 13.38 20.28
C LYS A 327 1.08 11.86 20.39
N PHE A 328 1.34 11.20 19.27
CA PHE A 328 1.60 9.75 19.24
C PHE A 328 3.00 9.41 19.79
N VAL A 329 3.97 10.31 19.70
CA VAL A 329 5.31 10.14 20.30
C VAL A 329 5.19 10.04 21.82
N ALA A 330 4.48 10.97 22.45
CA ALA A 330 4.30 10.99 23.90
C ALA A 330 3.63 9.70 24.41
N SER A 331 2.55 9.26 23.74
CA SER A 331 1.87 8.01 24.07
C SER A 331 2.79 6.79 23.94
N ALA A 332 3.55 6.70 22.83
CA ALA A 332 4.47 5.59 22.57
C ALA A 332 5.64 5.54 23.57
N GLN A 333 6.13 6.72 24.03
CA GLN A 333 7.16 6.82 25.08
C GLN A 333 6.62 6.33 26.43
N THR A 334 5.42 6.78 26.81
CA THR A 334 4.77 6.41 28.09
C THR A 334 4.68 4.89 28.25
N VAL A 335 4.43 4.16 27.16
CA VAL A 335 4.25 2.70 27.19
C VAL A 335 5.45 1.91 26.64
N GLY A 336 6.59 2.57 26.44
CA GLY A 336 7.88 1.94 26.16
C GLY A 336 8.08 1.44 24.72
N PHE A 337 7.25 1.90 23.76
CA PHE A 337 7.49 1.62 22.33
C PHE A 337 8.54 2.54 21.71
N LEU A 338 8.72 3.75 22.26
CA LEU A 338 9.79 4.69 21.89
C LEU A 338 10.70 4.95 23.08
N ARG A 339 12.02 4.86 22.88
CA ARG A 339 13.07 5.15 23.89
C ARG A 339 13.63 6.55 23.74
N GLY A 340 12.83 7.57 23.75
CA GLY A 340 13.25 8.95 23.53
C GLY A 340 12.42 9.61 22.43
N ALA A 341 12.51 10.93 22.32
CA ALA A 341 11.82 11.67 21.27
C ALA A 341 12.68 11.62 19.98
N PRO A 342 12.20 11.00 18.90
CA PRO A 342 12.88 11.09 17.62
C PRO A 342 12.80 12.52 17.07
N ASP A 343 13.84 12.95 16.37
CA ASP A 343 13.76 14.19 15.59
C ASP A 343 12.80 13.98 14.42
N LEU A 344 11.65 14.62 14.44
CA LEU A 344 10.61 14.49 13.41
C LEU A 344 10.79 15.43 12.22
N ALA A 345 11.89 16.21 12.15
CA ALA A 345 12.08 17.22 11.12
C ALA A 345 12.00 16.65 9.69
N ARG A 346 12.46 15.41 9.51
CA ARG A 346 12.44 14.72 8.21
C ARG A 346 11.31 13.68 8.07
N LEU A 347 10.45 13.50 9.07
CA LEU A 347 9.41 12.46 9.05
C LEU A 347 8.37 12.73 7.96
N VAL A 348 7.89 13.99 7.89
CA VAL A 348 6.92 14.39 6.88
C VAL A 348 7.67 15.06 5.73
N GLU A 349 7.55 14.50 4.55
CA GLU A 349 8.17 14.99 3.34
C GLU A 349 7.13 15.08 2.21
N LYS A 350 6.92 16.30 1.69
CA LYS A 350 6.08 16.52 0.49
C LYS A 350 7.00 16.42 -0.73
N PRO A 351 6.88 15.35 -1.54
CA PRO A 351 7.77 15.09 -2.67
C PRO A 351 7.61 16.07 -3.83
#